data_bc72e1d326956723e407b6374b08845c
#
_entry.id   bc72e1d326956723e407b6374b08845c
#
_cell.length_a   1.000
_cell.length_b   1.000
_cell.length_c   1.000
_cell.angle_alpha   90.00
_cell.angle_beta   90.00
_cell.angle_gamma   90.00
#
_symmetry.space_group_name_H-M   'P 1'
#
loop_
_entity.id
_entity.type
_entity.pdbx_description
1 polymer ?
#
loop_
_entity_poly.entity_id
_entity_poly.type
_entity_poly.pdbx_seq_one_letter_code
_entity_poly.pdbx_strand_id
1 'polypeptide(L)'
;MLQVVQPNEPAYQLIVQKFGRDILLENGEINREKLGSIIFSSSEKRQLLNAITHPCIQKAMLKQIVKYFVLGYRYVILDIPLLFETNKLKRFMKHTVLVYCDPQSQLSRLMRRNGLSKAEAEARIHSQLSLDEKCQLADHVIDNSGDWENTRLQVLKLHVKLEESLDFLLLRLAAVATLTVIGGLVGFFLRQYFH
;
A
#
# COMPACT_ATOMS: atom_id res chain seq x y z
N MET A 1 2.07 1.92 -6.77
CA MET A 1 2.34 0.69 -7.57
C MET A 1 2.91 0.98 -8.96
N LEU A 2 2.49 2.04 -9.64
CA LEU A 2 2.90 2.40 -11.02
C LEU A 2 4.40 2.68 -11.19
N GLN A 3 5.07 3.27 -10.21
CA GLN A 3 6.48 3.67 -10.32
C GLN A 3 7.47 2.49 -10.31
N VAL A 4 7.14 1.39 -9.64
CA VAL A 4 8.07 0.25 -9.44
C VAL A 4 8.31 -0.56 -10.72
N VAL A 5 7.38 -0.49 -11.67
CA VAL A 5 7.45 -1.21 -12.96
C VAL A 5 7.67 -0.28 -14.16
N GLN A 6 8.14 0.94 -13.93
CA GLN A 6 8.53 1.88 -14.99
C GLN A 6 9.82 1.41 -15.67
N PRO A 7 10.04 1.75 -16.95
CA PRO A 7 11.32 1.53 -17.61
C PRO A 7 12.50 2.00 -16.75
N ASN A 8 13.56 1.21 -16.69
CA ASN A 8 14.77 1.40 -15.86
C ASN A 8 14.65 1.02 -14.37
N GLU A 9 13.48 0.70 -13.86
CA GLU A 9 13.35 0.19 -12.49
C GLU A 9 13.76 -1.29 -12.40
N PRO A 10 14.32 -1.75 -11.25
CA PRO A 10 14.78 -3.14 -11.10
C PRO A 10 13.69 -4.19 -11.35
N ALA A 11 12.45 -3.92 -10.92
CA ALA A 11 11.35 -4.84 -11.16
C ALA A 11 10.99 -4.92 -12.65
N TYR A 12 11.04 -3.81 -13.39
CA TYR A 12 10.81 -3.79 -14.83
C TYR A 12 11.79 -4.71 -15.55
N GLN A 13 13.09 -4.58 -15.27
CA GLN A 13 14.12 -5.39 -15.89
C GLN A 13 13.90 -6.89 -15.64
N LEU A 14 13.59 -7.28 -14.41
CA LEU A 14 13.28 -8.67 -14.05
C LEU A 14 12.00 -9.18 -14.71
N ILE A 15 10.96 -8.36 -14.82
CA ILE A 15 9.72 -8.73 -15.51
C ILE A 15 10.00 -8.99 -16.99
N VAL A 16 10.69 -8.07 -17.66
CA VAL A 16 11.03 -8.24 -19.07
C VAL A 16 11.92 -9.47 -19.30
N GLN A 17 12.88 -9.72 -18.42
CA GLN A 17 13.73 -10.91 -18.48
C GLN A 17 12.93 -12.21 -18.34
N LYS A 18 11.93 -12.27 -17.45
CA LYS A 18 11.17 -13.49 -17.14
C LYS A 18 9.95 -13.71 -18.04
N PHE A 19 9.33 -12.65 -18.53
CA PHE A 19 8.11 -12.71 -19.33
C PHE A 19 8.35 -12.48 -20.83
N GLY A 20 9.56 -12.04 -21.20
CA GLY A 20 9.93 -11.73 -22.57
C GLY A 20 9.60 -10.30 -22.98
N ARG A 21 10.14 -9.86 -24.11
CA ARG A 21 9.90 -8.52 -24.66
C ARG A 21 8.51 -8.35 -25.29
N ASP A 22 7.84 -9.44 -25.58
CA ASP A 22 6.50 -9.43 -26.20
C ASP A 22 5.43 -8.78 -25.32
N ILE A 23 5.71 -8.62 -24.02
CA ILE A 23 4.83 -7.89 -23.08
C ILE A 23 5.04 -6.38 -23.13
N LEU A 24 5.88 -5.85 -23.99
CA LEU A 24 6.13 -4.42 -24.09
C LEU A 24 5.27 -3.75 -25.16
N LEU A 25 4.93 -2.50 -24.94
CA LEU A 25 4.41 -1.59 -25.94
C LEU A 25 5.55 -1.00 -26.79
N GLU A 26 5.24 -0.34 -27.88
CA GLU A 26 6.22 0.31 -28.76
C GLU A 26 7.06 1.37 -28.04
N ASN A 27 6.49 2.04 -27.04
CA ASN A 27 7.18 3.02 -26.19
C ASN A 27 8.07 2.39 -25.11
N GLY A 28 8.18 1.05 -25.07
CA GLY A 28 8.97 0.31 -24.09
C GLY A 28 8.30 0.10 -22.73
N GLU A 29 7.10 0.60 -22.50
CA GLU A 29 6.35 0.33 -21.27
C GLU A 29 5.72 -1.07 -21.29
N ILE A 30 5.43 -1.60 -20.08
CA ILE A 30 4.75 -2.90 -19.97
C ILE A 30 3.29 -2.77 -20.43
N ASN A 31 2.91 -3.57 -21.41
CA ASN A 31 1.52 -3.78 -21.82
C ASN A 31 0.79 -4.57 -20.72
N ARG A 32 0.01 -3.84 -19.92
CA ARG A 32 -0.68 -4.38 -18.74
C ARG A 32 -1.77 -5.37 -19.11
N GLU A 33 -2.44 -5.18 -20.22
CA GLU A 33 -3.48 -6.10 -20.68
C GLU A 33 -2.85 -7.44 -21.06
N LYS A 34 -1.77 -7.41 -21.84
CA LYS A 34 -1.05 -8.62 -22.24
C LYS A 34 -0.43 -9.35 -21.07
N LEU A 35 0.26 -8.62 -20.16
CA LEU A 35 0.77 -9.22 -18.94
C LEU A 35 -0.36 -9.73 -18.04
N GLY A 36 -1.46 -8.99 -17.95
CA GLY A 36 -2.66 -9.37 -17.21
C GLY A 36 -3.24 -10.69 -17.71
N SER A 37 -3.42 -10.87 -19.02
CA SER A 37 -3.93 -12.12 -19.62
C SER A 37 -3.02 -13.31 -19.31
N ILE A 38 -1.70 -13.13 -19.35
CA ILE A 38 -0.72 -14.17 -19.04
C ILE A 38 -0.82 -14.63 -17.59
N ILE A 39 -0.93 -13.71 -16.64
CA ILE A 39 -1.01 -14.06 -15.21
C ILE A 39 -2.41 -14.51 -14.78
N PHE A 40 -3.43 -14.14 -15.54
CA PHE A 40 -4.79 -14.63 -15.31
C PHE A 40 -4.91 -16.12 -15.65
N SER A 41 -4.29 -16.54 -16.74
CA SER A 41 -4.33 -17.93 -17.22
C SER A 41 -3.36 -18.88 -16.51
N SER A 42 -2.38 -18.36 -15.73
CA SER A 42 -1.37 -19.18 -15.07
C SER A 42 -1.09 -18.69 -13.63
N SER A 43 -1.43 -19.53 -12.66
CA SER A 43 -1.13 -19.27 -11.23
C SER A 43 0.37 -19.20 -10.97
N GLU A 44 1.17 -19.99 -11.67
CA GLU A 44 2.62 -20.00 -11.56
C GLU A 44 3.23 -18.68 -12.05
N LYS A 45 2.81 -18.17 -13.21
CA LYS A 45 3.25 -16.87 -13.72
C LYS A 45 2.81 -15.72 -12.83
N ARG A 46 1.63 -15.80 -12.24
CA ARG A 46 1.16 -14.84 -11.25
C ARG A 46 2.03 -14.84 -10.00
N GLN A 47 2.39 -16.02 -9.47
CA GLN A 47 3.31 -16.13 -8.33
C GLN A 47 4.69 -15.57 -8.67
N LEU A 48 5.20 -15.84 -9.86
CA LEU A 48 6.47 -15.30 -10.35
C LEU A 48 6.45 -13.78 -10.41
N LEU A 49 5.40 -13.18 -10.99
CA LEU A 49 5.25 -11.72 -11.02
C LEU A 49 5.20 -11.12 -9.62
N ASN A 50 4.44 -11.75 -8.71
CA ASN A 50 4.36 -11.32 -7.32
C ASN A 50 5.71 -11.42 -6.60
N ALA A 51 6.47 -12.48 -6.82
CA ALA A 51 7.80 -12.65 -6.24
C ALA A 51 8.79 -11.56 -6.70
N ILE A 52 8.66 -11.07 -7.95
CA ILE A 52 9.46 -9.97 -8.47
C ILE A 52 9.00 -8.62 -7.91
N THR A 53 7.69 -8.37 -7.93
CA THR A 53 7.15 -7.03 -7.66
C THR A 53 7.02 -6.72 -6.17
N HIS A 54 6.64 -7.69 -5.32
CA HIS A 54 6.40 -7.45 -3.91
C HIS A 54 7.61 -6.89 -3.15
N PRO A 55 8.83 -7.46 -3.29
CA PRO A 55 10.00 -6.91 -2.62
C PRO A 55 10.32 -5.47 -3.05
N CYS A 56 10.18 -5.18 -4.34
CA CYS A 56 10.41 -3.84 -4.89
C CYS A 56 9.38 -2.83 -4.38
N ILE A 57 8.10 -3.23 -4.31
CA ILE A 57 7.01 -2.40 -3.76
C ILE A 57 7.26 -2.15 -2.27
N GLN A 58 7.61 -3.17 -1.49
CA GLN A 58 7.89 -3.02 -0.05
C GLN A 58 9.08 -2.09 0.19
N LYS A 59 10.15 -2.22 -0.58
CA LYS A 59 11.33 -1.34 -0.50
C LYS A 59 10.97 0.11 -0.85
N ALA A 60 10.22 0.33 -1.93
CA ALA A 60 9.77 1.65 -2.32
C ALA A 60 8.86 2.29 -1.26
N MET A 61 7.93 1.52 -0.71
CA MET A 61 7.03 1.94 0.38
C MET A 61 7.83 2.33 1.63
N LEU A 62 8.77 1.49 2.07
CA LEU A 62 9.61 1.78 3.23
C LEU A 62 10.44 3.05 3.01
N LYS A 63 11.04 3.22 1.83
CA LYS A 63 11.78 4.44 1.47
C LYS A 63 10.91 5.69 1.58
N GLN A 64 9.66 5.62 1.13
CA GLN A 64 8.71 6.73 1.25
C GLN A 64 8.35 7.03 2.72
N ILE A 65 8.08 6.00 3.52
CA ILE A 65 7.78 6.14 4.95
C ILE A 65 8.96 6.84 5.66
N VAL A 66 10.19 6.36 5.45
CA VAL A 66 11.39 6.97 6.06
C VAL A 66 11.57 8.41 5.60
N LYS A 67 11.37 8.69 4.30
CA LYS A 67 11.42 10.05 3.77
C LYS A 67 10.43 10.97 4.49
N TYR A 68 9.16 10.58 4.63
CA TYR A 68 8.15 11.40 5.30
C TYR A 68 8.39 11.54 6.81
N PHE A 69 8.94 10.50 7.44
CA PHE A 69 9.37 10.56 8.83
C PHE A 69 10.46 11.64 9.04
N VAL A 70 11.49 11.64 8.19
CA VAL A 70 12.58 12.64 8.23
C VAL A 70 12.09 14.05 7.92
N LEU A 71 11.16 14.19 6.95
CA LEU A 71 10.57 15.48 6.57
C LEU A 71 9.61 16.07 7.63
N GLY A 72 9.33 15.35 8.70
CA GLY A 72 8.55 15.90 9.80
C GLY A 72 7.04 15.63 9.73
N TYR A 73 6.55 14.84 8.79
CA TYR A 73 5.12 14.50 8.72
C TYR A 73 4.68 13.70 9.94
N ARG A 74 3.52 14.03 10.50
CA ARG A 74 2.99 13.39 11.71
C ARG A 74 2.53 11.97 11.47
N TYR A 75 1.95 11.70 10.30
CA TYR A 75 1.51 10.38 9.87
C TYR A 75 1.63 10.22 8.34
N VAL A 76 1.55 8.98 7.89
CA VAL A 76 1.55 8.60 6.47
C VAL A 76 0.37 7.67 6.23
N ILE A 77 -0.41 7.94 5.19
CA ILE A 77 -1.51 7.07 4.77
C ILE A 77 -0.99 6.15 3.66
N LEU A 78 -1.18 4.85 3.84
CA LEU A 78 -0.85 3.83 2.87
C LEU A 78 -2.14 3.25 2.29
N ASP A 79 -2.35 3.44 0.99
CA ASP A 79 -3.43 2.78 0.25
C ASP A 79 -2.97 1.37 -0.15
N ILE A 80 -3.46 0.36 0.59
CA ILE A 80 -3.07 -1.04 0.42
C ILE A 80 -4.30 -1.86 0.03
N PRO A 81 -4.43 -2.23 -1.24
CA PRO A 81 -5.48 -3.16 -1.66
C PRO A 81 -5.37 -4.49 -0.92
N LEU A 82 -6.50 -5.07 -0.56
CA LEU A 82 -6.58 -6.39 0.09
C LEU A 82 -5.78 -6.48 1.41
N LEU A 83 -5.72 -5.38 2.17
CA LEU A 83 -5.00 -5.34 3.46
C LEU A 83 -5.52 -6.39 4.43
N PHE A 84 -6.84 -6.52 4.54
CA PHE A 84 -7.49 -7.42 5.49
C PHE A 84 -7.43 -8.88 5.05
N GLU A 85 -7.44 -9.16 3.76
CA GLU A 85 -7.34 -10.50 3.19
C GLU A 85 -5.95 -11.11 3.40
N THR A 86 -4.91 -10.31 3.24
CA THR A 86 -3.53 -10.79 3.36
C THR A 86 -2.99 -10.75 4.77
N ASN A 87 -3.52 -9.87 5.61
CA ASN A 87 -3.18 -9.62 7.03
C ASN A 87 -1.66 -9.41 7.32
N LYS A 88 -0.82 -9.50 6.28
CA LYS A 88 0.66 -9.46 6.41
C LYS A 88 1.18 -8.09 6.85
N LEU A 89 0.55 -7.02 6.36
CA LEU A 89 0.99 -5.65 6.62
C LEU A 89 0.24 -4.99 7.77
N LYS A 90 -0.93 -5.52 8.18
CA LYS A 90 -1.75 -4.94 9.24
C LYS A 90 -0.97 -4.74 10.55
N ARG A 91 -0.13 -5.70 10.93
CA ARG A 91 0.70 -5.63 12.16
C ARG A 91 1.69 -4.47 12.21
N PHE A 92 1.99 -3.86 11.06
CA PHE A 92 2.88 -2.70 10.97
C PHE A 92 2.14 -1.37 10.92
N MET A 93 0.80 -1.41 10.88
CA MET A 93 -0.04 -0.22 10.84
C MET A 93 -0.46 0.16 12.26
N LYS A 94 -0.34 1.43 12.60
CA LYS A 94 -0.84 1.95 13.89
C LYS A 94 -2.37 1.99 13.89
N HIS A 95 -2.95 2.39 12.77
CA HIS A 95 -4.39 2.45 12.53
C HIS A 95 -4.72 1.90 11.15
N THR A 96 -5.85 1.22 11.07
CA THR A 96 -6.43 0.75 9.81
C THR A 96 -7.74 1.48 9.55
N VAL A 97 -7.95 1.92 8.32
CA VAL A 97 -9.14 2.64 7.90
C VAL A 97 -9.83 1.87 6.80
N LEU A 98 -11.08 1.52 6.98
CA LEU A 98 -11.93 0.96 5.95
C LEU A 98 -12.83 2.05 5.36
N VAL A 99 -12.82 2.20 4.04
CA VAL A 99 -13.85 2.95 3.33
C VAL A 99 -14.96 1.99 2.97
N TYR A 100 -16.05 2.09 3.69
CA TYR A 100 -17.24 1.23 3.57
C TYR A 100 -18.24 1.85 2.60
N CYS A 101 -19.01 1.04 1.93
CA CYS A 101 -20.29 1.43 1.35
C CYS A 101 -21.26 0.24 1.43
N ASP A 102 -22.57 0.53 1.36
CA ASP A 102 -23.57 -0.51 1.35
C ASP A 102 -23.41 -1.47 0.15
N PRO A 103 -23.86 -2.74 0.25
CA PRO A 103 -23.64 -3.74 -0.79
C PRO A 103 -24.22 -3.36 -2.16
N GLN A 104 -25.34 -2.64 -2.19
CA GLN A 104 -25.98 -2.24 -3.44
C GLN A 104 -25.17 -1.15 -4.14
N SER A 105 -24.67 -0.17 -3.39
CA SER A 105 -23.74 0.85 -3.87
C SER A 105 -22.42 0.23 -4.34
N GLN A 106 -21.87 -0.73 -3.61
CA GLN A 106 -20.66 -1.45 -4.00
C GLN A 106 -20.83 -2.12 -5.36
N LEU A 107 -21.90 -2.89 -5.53
CA LEU A 107 -22.20 -3.61 -6.77
C LEU A 107 -22.39 -2.64 -7.94
N SER A 108 -23.24 -1.62 -7.79
CA SER A 108 -23.52 -0.66 -8.85
C SER A 108 -22.29 0.14 -9.27
N ARG A 109 -21.49 0.61 -8.28
CA ARG A 109 -20.25 1.33 -8.55
C ARG A 109 -19.20 0.46 -9.25
N LEU A 110 -19.08 -0.82 -8.86
CA LEU A 110 -18.16 -1.77 -9.49
C LEU A 110 -18.55 -2.06 -10.95
N MET A 111 -19.82 -2.34 -11.20
CA MET A 111 -20.35 -2.54 -12.55
C MET A 111 -20.06 -1.34 -13.44
N ARG A 112 -20.43 -0.13 -12.98
CA ARG A 112 -20.24 1.12 -13.75
C ARG A 112 -18.78 1.43 -14.03
N ARG A 113 -17.90 1.27 -13.04
CA ARG A 113 -16.47 1.60 -13.16
C ARG A 113 -15.73 0.69 -14.14
N ASN A 114 -16.09 -0.59 -14.16
CA ASN A 114 -15.36 -1.62 -14.89
C ASN A 114 -16.11 -2.19 -16.11
N GLY A 115 -17.34 -1.71 -16.40
CA GLY A 115 -18.16 -2.24 -17.49
C GLY A 115 -18.56 -3.71 -17.31
N LEU A 116 -18.72 -4.16 -16.05
CA LEU A 116 -18.99 -5.57 -15.75
C LEU A 116 -20.49 -5.88 -15.76
N SER A 117 -20.81 -7.10 -16.14
CA SER A 117 -22.13 -7.68 -15.84
C SER A 117 -22.33 -7.87 -14.33
N LYS A 118 -23.59 -8.02 -13.92
CA LYS A 118 -23.93 -8.26 -12.52
C LYS A 118 -23.23 -9.50 -11.96
N ALA A 119 -23.27 -10.60 -12.68
CA ALA A 119 -22.65 -11.85 -12.27
C ALA A 119 -21.11 -11.74 -12.09
N GLU A 120 -20.44 -11.05 -13.00
CA GLU A 120 -19.00 -10.81 -12.87
C GLU A 120 -18.64 -9.91 -11.69
N ALA A 121 -19.46 -8.88 -11.44
CA ALA A 121 -19.26 -7.98 -10.31
C ALA A 121 -19.48 -8.69 -8.98
N GLU A 122 -20.57 -9.49 -8.85
CA GLU A 122 -20.86 -10.33 -7.68
C GLU A 122 -19.72 -11.33 -7.42
N ALA A 123 -19.23 -12.03 -8.46
CA ALA A 123 -18.11 -12.95 -8.33
C ALA A 123 -16.85 -12.26 -7.79
N ARG A 124 -16.55 -11.03 -8.23
CA ARG A 124 -15.42 -10.24 -7.70
C ARG A 124 -15.62 -9.82 -6.25
N ILE A 125 -16.84 -9.44 -5.86
CA ILE A 125 -17.16 -9.08 -4.47
C ILE A 125 -16.98 -10.30 -3.57
N HIS A 126 -17.55 -11.46 -3.95
CA HIS A 126 -17.46 -12.69 -3.17
C HIS A 126 -16.05 -13.30 -3.11
N SER A 127 -15.13 -12.89 -3.99
CA SER A 127 -13.73 -13.32 -3.93
C SER A 127 -12.91 -12.64 -2.83
N GLN A 128 -13.48 -11.67 -2.12
CA GLN A 128 -12.87 -10.93 -1.02
C GLN A 128 -13.59 -11.19 0.29
N LEU A 129 -12.97 -10.82 1.41
CA LEU A 129 -13.68 -10.75 2.68
C LEU A 129 -14.88 -9.83 2.58
N SER A 130 -15.97 -10.20 3.25
CA SER A 130 -17.17 -9.36 3.31
C SER A 130 -16.86 -7.99 3.92
N LEU A 131 -17.66 -6.98 3.57
CA LEU A 131 -17.50 -5.64 4.16
C LEU A 131 -17.75 -5.65 5.67
N ASP A 132 -18.67 -6.48 6.15
CA ASP A 132 -18.98 -6.63 7.58
C ASP A 132 -17.78 -7.18 8.35
N GLU A 133 -17.12 -8.23 7.83
CA GLU A 133 -15.89 -8.75 8.42
C GLU A 133 -14.77 -7.71 8.40
N LYS A 134 -14.63 -6.95 7.32
CA LYS A 134 -13.65 -5.86 7.23
C LYS A 134 -13.94 -4.74 8.23
N CYS A 135 -15.23 -4.41 8.47
CA CYS A 135 -15.63 -3.44 9.49
C CYS A 135 -15.19 -3.86 10.89
N GLN A 136 -15.31 -5.15 11.23
CA GLN A 136 -14.86 -5.68 12.52
C GLN A 136 -13.33 -5.66 12.66
N LEU A 137 -12.60 -5.74 11.56
CA LEU A 137 -11.14 -5.77 11.55
C LEU A 137 -10.50 -4.37 11.52
N ALA A 138 -11.24 -3.34 11.12
CA ALA A 138 -10.74 -1.98 10.96
C ALA A 138 -10.83 -1.18 12.27
N ASP A 139 -9.83 -0.34 12.54
CA ASP A 139 -9.85 0.58 13.69
C ASP A 139 -10.77 1.79 13.45
N HIS A 140 -10.95 2.15 12.19
CA HIS A 140 -11.82 3.25 11.75
C HIS A 140 -12.58 2.84 10.50
N VAL A 141 -13.87 3.19 10.45
CA VAL A 141 -14.72 3.01 9.28
C VAL A 141 -15.20 4.37 8.80
N ILE A 142 -15.06 4.64 7.51
CA ILE A 142 -15.60 5.81 6.83
C ILE A 142 -16.73 5.31 5.93
N ASP A 143 -17.95 5.67 6.25
CA ASP A 143 -19.11 5.31 5.43
C ASP A 143 -19.21 6.23 4.20
N ASN A 144 -19.03 5.62 3.05
CA ASN A 144 -19.12 6.26 1.73
C ASN A 144 -20.38 5.80 0.95
N SER A 145 -21.42 5.39 1.66
CA SER A 145 -22.71 4.99 1.03
C SER A 145 -23.50 6.21 0.56
N GLY A 146 -23.48 7.28 1.35
CA GLY A 146 -24.25 8.49 1.15
C GLY A 146 -23.59 9.51 0.22
N ASP A 147 -23.87 10.79 0.48
CA ASP A 147 -23.33 11.90 -0.25
C ASP A 147 -21.84 12.16 0.04
N TRP A 148 -21.22 12.90 -0.86
CA TRP A 148 -19.80 13.27 -0.76
C TRP A 148 -19.50 14.12 0.47
N GLU A 149 -20.39 15.03 0.86
CA GLU A 149 -20.15 15.92 1.99
C GLU A 149 -20.11 15.17 3.32
N ASN A 150 -20.99 14.20 3.50
CA ASN A 150 -20.97 13.35 4.69
C ASN A 150 -19.66 12.53 4.77
N THR A 151 -19.23 11.93 3.67
CA THR A 151 -17.93 11.24 3.60
C THR A 151 -16.77 12.19 3.93
N ARG A 152 -16.79 13.40 3.37
CA ARG A 152 -15.78 14.44 3.63
C ARG A 152 -15.70 14.82 5.11
N LEU A 153 -16.84 14.99 5.76
CA LEU A 153 -16.88 15.30 7.20
C LEU A 153 -16.29 14.20 8.07
N GLN A 154 -16.54 12.93 7.74
CA GLN A 154 -15.92 11.79 8.43
C GLN A 154 -14.41 11.78 8.25
N VAL A 155 -13.93 12.03 7.03
CA VAL A 155 -12.48 12.14 6.75
C VAL A 155 -11.86 13.27 7.54
N LEU A 156 -12.50 14.45 7.60
CA LEU A 156 -12.00 15.58 8.37
C LEU A 156 -11.92 15.28 9.88
N LYS A 157 -12.93 14.63 10.45
CA LYS A 157 -12.91 14.19 11.85
C LYS A 157 -11.74 13.24 12.12
N LEU A 158 -11.50 12.28 11.24
CA LEU A 158 -10.37 11.36 11.37
C LEU A 158 -9.04 12.12 11.22
N HIS A 159 -8.93 13.03 10.27
CA HIS A 159 -7.75 13.86 10.09
C HIS A 159 -7.40 14.65 11.36
N VAL A 160 -8.37 15.37 11.94
CA VAL A 160 -8.16 16.12 13.19
C VAL A 160 -7.67 15.18 14.30
N LYS A 161 -8.31 14.03 14.48
CA LYS A 161 -7.90 13.02 15.48
C LYS A 161 -6.45 12.56 15.27
N LEU A 162 -6.02 12.33 14.03
CA LEU A 162 -4.65 11.92 13.73
C LEU A 162 -3.63 13.06 13.91
N GLU A 163 -4.02 14.31 13.62
CA GLU A 163 -3.19 15.49 13.84
C GLU A 163 -3.00 15.83 15.33
N GLU A 164 -4.00 15.57 16.15
CA GLU A 164 -3.94 15.78 17.61
C GLU A 164 -3.16 14.68 18.34
N SER A 165 -2.97 13.51 17.70
CA SER A 165 -2.19 12.42 18.29
C SER A 165 -0.71 12.80 18.45
N LEU A 166 -0.16 12.52 19.62
CA LEU A 166 1.26 12.67 19.92
C LEU A 166 2.09 11.40 19.66
N ASP A 167 1.50 10.39 19.06
CA ASP A 167 2.14 9.10 18.79
C ASP A 167 3.45 9.22 18.00
N PHE A 168 3.51 10.19 17.08
CA PHE A 168 4.70 10.47 16.28
C PHE A 168 5.89 10.99 17.13
N LEU A 169 5.62 11.68 18.27
CA LEU A 169 6.67 12.24 19.13
C LEU A 169 7.47 11.13 19.80
N LEU A 170 6.79 10.13 20.37
CA LEU A 170 7.47 9.00 21.02
C LEU A 170 8.43 8.29 20.08
N LEU A 171 8.00 8.02 18.85
CA LEU A 171 8.84 7.38 17.85
C LEU A 171 10.05 8.24 17.47
N ARG A 172 9.86 9.56 17.35
CA ARG A 172 10.96 10.50 17.05
C ARG A 172 11.95 10.64 18.19
N LEU A 173 11.44 10.77 19.42
CA LEU A 173 12.31 10.83 20.60
C LEU A 173 13.15 9.56 20.73
N ALA A 174 12.56 8.38 20.52
CA ALA A 174 13.29 7.13 20.49
C ALA A 174 14.35 7.09 19.38
N ALA A 175 14.03 7.55 18.17
CA ALA A 175 14.97 7.62 17.06
C ALA A 175 16.15 8.59 17.36
N VAL A 176 15.87 9.77 17.92
CA VAL A 176 16.91 10.72 18.31
C VAL A 176 17.80 10.13 19.42
N ALA A 177 17.20 9.52 20.44
CA ALA A 177 17.95 8.89 21.52
C ALA A 177 18.87 7.77 21.02
N THR A 178 18.39 6.94 20.11
CA THR A 178 19.23 5.87 19.52
C THR A 178 20.37 6.44 18.67
N LEU A 179 20.13 7.48 17.88
CA LEU A 179 21.16 8.13 17.08
C LEU A 179 22.23 8.80 17.95
N THR A 180 21.86 9.44 19.05
CA THR A 180 22.82 10.06 20.00
C THR A 180 23.70 9.00 20.68
N VAL A 181 23.12 7.87 21.11
CA VAL A 181 23.88 6.76 21.68
C VAL A 181 24.87 6.18 20.66
N ILE A 182 24.43 5.91 19.44
CA ILE A 182 25.30 5.36 18.38
C ILE A 182 26.41 6.37 18.06
N GLY A 183 26.08 7.66 17.91
CA GLY A 183 27.07 8.71 17.66
C GLY A 183 28.10 8.84 18.78
N GLY A 184 27.68 8.74 20.02
CA GLY A 184 28.55 8.73 21.20
C GLY A 184 29.50 7.53 21.22
N LEU A 185 28.98 6.32 20.93
CA LEU A 185 29.82 5.11 20.87
C LEU A 185 30.85 5.20 19.71
N VAL A 186 30.44 5.63 18.53
CA VAL A 186 31.36 5.81 17.39
C VAL A 186 32.44 6.84 17.72
N GLY A 187 32.07 7.97 18.33
CA GLY A 187 33.04 9.00 18.75
C GLY A 187 34.04 8.47 19.79
N PHE A 188 33.54 7.67 20.77
CA PHE A 188 34.36 7.04 21.77
C PHE A 188 35.39 6.06 21.15
N PHE A 189 34.95 5.18 20.22
CA PHE A 189 35.83 4.22 19.53
C PHE A 189 36.85 4.92 18.63
N LEU A 190 36.42 5.94 17.89
CA LEU A 190 37.37 6.73 17.07
C LEU A 190 38.43 7.40 17.93
N ARG A 191 38.06 7.96 19.08
CA ARG A 191 39.02 8.57 20.02
C ARG A 191 40.04 7.55 20.55
N GLN A 192 39.60 6.32 20.86
CA GLN A 192 40.51 5.24 21.28
C GLN A 192 41.45 4.76 20.14
N TYR A 193 40.98 4.80 18.89
CA TYR A 193 41.78 4.33 17.75
C TYR A 193 42.86 5.34 17.31
N PHE A 194 42.64 6.64 17.56
CA PHE A 194 43.56 7.71 17.17
C PHE A 194 44.42 8.21 18.33
N HIS A 195 44.33 7.63 19.49
CA HIS A 195 45.22 7.77 20.65
C HIS A 195 46.03 6.50 20.88
#